data_b2c985e2ea0f4e369849c7fdf8a12846
#
_entry.id   b2c985e2ea0f4e369849c7fdf8a12846
#
_cell.length_a   1.000
_cell.length_b   1.000
_cell.length_c   1.000
_cell.angle_alpha   90.00
_cell.angle_beta   90.00
_cell.angle_gamma   90.00
#
_symmetry.space_group_name_H-M   'P 1'
#
loop_
_entity.id
_entity.type
_entity.pdbx_description
1 polymer ?
#
loop_
_entity_poly.entity_id
_entity_poly.type
_entity_poly.pdbx_seq_one_letter_code
_entity_poly.pdbx_strand_id
1 'polypeptide(L)'
;PAGLYETPQTITISCTTPGVTIRYTTDGTTPTETEGIIYTEPITLSVTTTLKAVAYGEGYSISPVAQALYIFPVNVSTIADLRAGSPGTYYKYSGTGVLTFQQTFRNQKFIQDNTAAILIDDLNGKITTTYNLYDGISNIIGTVNEYGGMMQLTPYSDPGPAVSTGNVIIPPEISLNELVTNFEQYESELVKVMGVYFDTADNVITFTNGTLY
;
A
#
# COMPACT_ATOMS: atom_id res chain seq x y z
N PRO A 1 -11.30 4.70 18.50
CA PRO A 1 -11.45 5.50 17.29
C PRO A 1 -11.01 4.72 16.04
N ALA A 2 -11.47 5.15 14.84
CA ALA A 2 -10.95 4.66 13.57
C ALA A 2 -9.44 4.93 13.47
N GLY A 3 -8.70 4.09 12.76
CA GLY A 3 -7.27 4.28 12.58
C GLY A 3 -6.50 2.99 12.27
N LEU A 4 -5.17 3.12 12.31
CA LEU A 4 -4.23 2.03 12.07
C LEU A 4 -3.74 1.49 13.42
N TYR A 5 -3.70 0.16 13.54
CA TYR A 5 -3.36 -0.55 14.75
C TYR A 5 -2.42 -1.73 14.45
N GLU A 6 -1.48 -1.97 15.32
CA GLU A 6 -0.57 -3.13 15.26
C GLU A 6 -0.96 -4.24 16.24
N THR A 7 -1.92 -3.96 17.12
CA THR A 7 -2.43 -4.91 18.13
C THR A 7 -3.95 -4.92 18.13
N PRO A 8 -4.59 -6.04 18.52
CA PRO A 8 -6.04 -6.11 18.62
C PRO A 8 -6.65 -4.97 19.43
N GLN A 9 -7.79 -4.46 19.02
CA GLN A 9 -8.50 -3.36 19.66
C GLN A 9 -9.84 -3.81 20.18
N THR A 10 -10.17 -3.41 21.41
CA THR A 10 -11.50 -3.60 22.01
C THR A 10 -12.33 -2.35 21.77
N ILE A 11 -13.47 -2.52 21.08
CA ILE A 11 -14.33 -1.44 20.62
C ILE A 11 -15.62 -1.41 21.45
N THR A 12 -15.90 -0.27 22.05
CA THR A 12 -17.20 0.00 22.70
C THR A 12 -18.04 0.87 21.79
N ILE A 13 -19.28 0.47 21.54
CA ILE A 13 -20.27 1.25 20.81
C ILE A 13 -21.30 1.77 21.83
N SER A 14 -21.62 3.06 21.74
CA SER A 14 -22.58 3.68 22.65
C SER A 14 -23.52 4.62 21.90
N CYS A 15 -24.74 4.79 22.45
CA CYS A 15 -25.71 5.80 22.05
C CYS A 15 -26.16 6.57 23.28
N THR A 16 -26.30 7.88 23.15
CA THR A 16 -26.76 8.75 24.24
C THR A 16 -28.28 8.70 24.45
N THR A 17 -29.04 8.20 23.48
CA THR A 17 -30.50 8.02 23.60
C THR A 17 -30.79 6.80 24.47
N PRO A 18 -31.54 6.94 25.55
CA PRO A 18 -31.85 5.82 26.43
C PRO A 18 -32.85 4.85 25.81
N GLY A 19 -32.77 3.56 26.16
CA GLY A 19 -33.69 2.53 25.76
C GLY A 19 -33.60 2.09 24.31
N VAL A 20 -32.56 2.50 23.55
CA VAL A 20 -32.35 2.05 22.18
C VAL A 20 -31.55 0.75 22.13
N THR A 21 -31.79 -0.02 21.07
CA THR A 21 -30.97 -1.17 20.69
C THR A 21 -29.94 -0.71 19.66
N ILE A 22 -28.70 -1.18 19.77
CA ILE A 22 -27.65 -0.96 18.77
C ILE A 22 -27.45 -2.25 17.99
N ARG A 23 -27.39 -2.16 16.65
CA ARG A 23 -26.89 -3.24 15.78
C ARG A 23 -25.67 -2.78 15.04
N TYR A 24 -24.78 -3.73 14.77
CA TYR A 24 -23.54 -3.47 14.03
C TYR A 24 -23.23 -4.58 13.03
N THR A 25 -22.36 -4.27 12.06
CA THR A 25 -21.78 -5.20 11.10
C THR A 25 -20.26 -4.99 11.02
N THR A 26 -19.51 -6.04 10.67
CA THR A 26 -18.06 -6.02 10.50
C THR A 26 -17.61 -6.45 9.09
N ASP A 27 -18.57 -6.76 8.22
CA ASP A 27 -18.36 -7.24 6.84
C ASP A 27 -18.59 -6.15 5.79
N GLY A 28 -18.81 -4.89 6.23
CA GLY A 28 -19.07 -3.75 5.36
C GLY A 28 -20.52 -3.59 4.92
N THR A 29 -21.41 -4.54 5.23
CA THR A 29 -22.84 -4.40 4.98
C THR A 29 -23.43 -3.28 5.85
N THR A 30 -24.62 -2.77 5.49
CA THR A 30 -25.29 -1.73 6.27
C THR A 30 -26.24 -2.37 7.27
N PRO A 31 -26.04 -2.17 8.60
CA PRO A 31 -26.98 -2.68 9.59
C PRO A 31 -28.31 -1.95 9.52
N THR A 32 -29.40 -2.65 9.87
CA THR A 32 -30.77 -2.13 9.94
C THR A 32 -31.40 -2.54 11.29
N GLU A 33 -32.66 -2.27 11.50
CA GLU A 33 -33.41 -2.75 12.68
C GLU A 33 -33.51 -4.28 12.74
N THR A 34 -33.41 -4.95 11.58
CA THR A 34 -33.53 -6.42 11.47
C THR A 34 -32.22 -7.09 11.11
N GLU A 35 -31.30 -6.38 10.45
CA GLU A 35 -30.03 -6.92 9.96
C GLU A 35 -28.83 -6.44 10.79
N GLY A 36 -27.86 -7.31 10.96
CA GLY A 36 -26.66 -7.06 11.77
C GLY A 36 -26.74 -7.73 13.14
N ILE A 37 -25.65 -7.66 13.90
CA ILE A 37 -25.49 -8.25 15.23
C ILE A 37 -25.97 -7.24 16.29
N ILE A 38 -26.77 -7.70 17.25
CA ILE A 38 -27.13 -6.84 18.40
C ILE A 38 -25.90 -6.63 19.28
N TYR A 39 -25.60 -5.37 19.56
CA TYR A 39 -24.47 -5.02 20.43
C TYR A 39 -24.85 -5.20 21.91
N THR A 40 -24.18 -6.12 22.58
CA THR A 40 -24.38 -6.44 24.00
C THR A 40 -23.13 -6.24 24.85
N GLU A 41 -21.94 -6.34 24.23
CA GLU A 41 -20.65 -6.24 24.90
C GLU A 41 -19.59 -5.69 23.96
N PRO A 42 -18.44 -5.21 24.49
CA PRO A 42 -17.33 -4.74 23.66
C PRO A 42 -16.82 -5.81 22.71
N ILE A 43 -16.55 -5.43 21.45
CA ILE A 43 -16.08 -6.30 20.38
C ILE A 43 -14.57 -6.15 20.20
N THR A 44 -13.85 -7.25 20.00
CA THR A 44 -12.42 -7.24 19.71
C THR A 44 -12.20 -7.37 18.21
N LEU A 45 -11.48 -6.40 17.62
CA LEU A 45 -11.04 -6.42 16.22
C LEU A 45 -9.55 -6.67 16.16
N SER A 46 -9.12 -7.58 15.29
CA SER A 46 -7.71 -7.94 15.05
C SER A 46 -7.35 -8.03 13.57
N VAL A 47 -8.32 -7.78 12.70
CA VAL A 47 -8.16 -7.75 11.25
C VAL A 47 -8.79 -6.47 10.70
N THR A 48 -8.31 -6.00 9.55
CA THR A 48 -8.84 -4.80 8.91
C THR A 48 -10.34 -4.91 8.72
N THR A 49 -11.09 -3.99 9.34
CA THR A 49 -12.53 -4.09 9.49
C THR A 49 -13.19 -2.72 9.29
N THR A 50 -14.21 -2.67 8.45
CA THR A 50 -15.14 -1.54 8.42
C THR A 50 -16.31 -1.85 9.34
N LEU A 51 -16.29 -1.26 10.54
CA LEU A 51 -17.37 -1.34 11.51
C LEU A 51 -18.46 -0.33 11.17
N LYS A 52 -19.69 -0.79 11.03
CA LYS A 52 -20.88 0.06 10.87
C LYS A 52 -21.86 -0.22 11.99
N ALA A 53 -22.56 0.80 12.45
CA ALA A 53 -23.56 0.66 13.51
C ALA A 53 -24.75 1.60 13.31
N VAL A 54 -25.91 1.17 13.77
CA VAL A 54 -27.15 1.96 13.89
C VAL A 54 -27.77 1.75 15.27
N ALA A 55 -28.52 2.74 15.73
CA ALA A 55 -29.36 2.65 16.93
C ALA A 55 -30.83 2.80 16.54
N TYR A 56 -31.71 2.04 17.17
CA TYR A 56 -33.16 2.10 16.95
C TYR A 56 -33.91 1.76 18.23
N GLY A 57 -35.18 2.16 18.33
CA GLY A 57 -36.02 1.89 19.49
C GLY A 57 -37.43 2.39 19.28
N GLU A 58 -38.34 1.93 20.12
CA GLU A 58 -39.77 2.35 20.04
C GLU A 58 -39.91 3.86 20.24
N GLY A 59 -40.64 4.50 19.34
CA GLY A 59 -40.85 5.96 19.36
C GLY A 59 -39.69 6.77 18.74
N TYR A 60 -38.66 6.15 18.24
CA TYR A 60 -37.52 6.81 17.57
C TYR A 60 -37.39 6.37 16.11
N SER A 61 -36.98 7.27 15.25
CA SER A 61 -36.46 6.88 13.93
C SER A 61 -35.11 6.23 14.06
N ILE A 62 -34.80 5.27 13.16
CA ILE A 62 -33.44 4.67 13.09
C ILE A 62 -32.38 5.76 12.90
N SER A 63 -31.27 5.66 13.59
CA SER A 63 -30.18 6.62 13.48
C SER A 63 -29.52 6.59 12.10
N PRO A 64 -28.80 7.65 11.70
CA PRO A 64 -27.80 7.53 10.62
C PRO A 64 -26.81 6.43 10.93
N VAL A 65 -26.24 5.83 9.88
CA VAL A 65 -25.18 4.83 10.02
C VAL A 65 -23.90 5.50 10.51
N ALA A 66 -23.41 5.10 11.67
CA ALA A 66 -22.06 5.41 12.12
C ALA A 66 -21.09 4.41 11.50
N GLN A 67 -19.95 4.88 10.94
CA GLN A 67 -18.96 4.04 10.31
C GLN A 67 -17.55 4.38 10.80
N ALA A 68 -16.73 3.34 11.01
CA ALA A 68 -15.32 3.48 11.38
C ALA A 68 -14.48 2.37 10.70
N LEU A 69 -13.35 2.77 10.10
CA LEU A 69 -12.37 1.84 9.52
C LEU A 69 -11.25 1.60 10.54
N TYR A 70 -11.04 0.34 10.89
CA TYR A 70 -9.93 -0.15 11.71
C TYR A 70 -8.98 -0.91 10.80
N ILE A 71 -7.73 -0.46 10.70
CA ILE A 71 -6.73 -1.04 9.81
C ILE A 71 -5.72 -1.83 10.65
N PHE A 72 -5.56 -3.10 10.31
CA PHE A 72 -4.54 -4.01 10.85
C PHE A 72 -3.73 -4.51 9.66
N PRO A 73 -2.58 -3.89 9.35
CA PRO A 73 -1.82 -4.26 8.16
C PRO A 73 -1.17 -5.63 8.32
N VAL A 74 -1.09 -6.36 7.22
CA VAL A 74 -0.32 -7.61 7.13
C VAL A 74 1.17 -7.24 7.06
N ASN A 75 1.97 -7.79 7.98
CA ASN A 75 3.41 -7.56 7.97
C ASN A 75 4.09 -8.42 6.92
N VAL A 76 4.92 -7.79 6.09
CA VAL A 76 5.81 -8.44 5.12
C VAL A 76 7.20 -7.85 5.26
N SER A 77 8.24 -8.66 5.01
CA SER A 77 9.64 -8.24 5.15
C SER A 77 10.36 -8.11 3.82
N THR A 78 9.76 -8.57 2.72
CA THR A 78 10.35 -8.49 1.38
C THR A 78 9.41 -7.80 0.40
N ILE A 79 9.99 -7.17 -0.64
CA ILE A 79 9.18 -6.58 -1.71
C ILE A 79 8.50 -7.67 -2.54
N ALA A 80 9.12 -8.84 -2.69
CA ALA A 80 8.48 -9.97 -3.37
C ALA A 80 7.17 -10.40 -2.67
N ASP A 81 7.18 -10.52 -1.32
CA ASP A 81 5.95 -10.82 -0.57
C ASP A 81 4.91 -9.69 -0.69
N LEU A 82 5.37 -8.43 -0.71
CA LEU A 82 4.49 -7.28 -0.89
C LEU A 82 3.81 -7.32 -2.27
N ARG A 83 4.55 -7.63 -3.34
CA ARG A 83 4.03 -7.77 -4.71
C ARG A 83 3.08 -8.95 -4.86
N ALA A 84 3.29 -10.04 -4.13
CA ALA A 84 2.39 -11.19 -4.10
C ALA A 84 1.09 -10.94 -3.30
N GLY A 85 0.97 -9.75 -2.70
CA GLY A 85 -0.17 -9.37 -1.88
C GLY A 85 -1.48 -9.20 -2.67
N SER A 86 -2.61 -9.37 -1.98
CA SER A 86 -3.93 -9.17 -2.57
C SER A 86 -4.25 -7.67 -2.72
N PRO A 87 -4.77 -7.22 -3.87
CA PRO A 87 -5.16 -5.83 -4.09
C PRO A 87 -6.12 -5.30 -3.02
N GLY A 88 -5.92 -4.06 -2.59
CA GLY A 88 -6.74 -3.39 -1.58
C GLY A 88 -6.47 -3.80 -0.14
N THR A 89 -5.67 -4.84 0.09
CA THR A 89 -5.23 -5.22 1.44
C THR A 89 -4.14 -4.26 1.92
N TYR A 90 -4.22 -3.86 3.20
CA TYR A 90 -3.17 -3.05 3.82
C TYR A 90 -1.99 -3.93 4.23
N TYR A 91 -0.81 -3.54 3.79
CA TYR A 91 0.46 -4.16 4.14
C TYR A 91 1.35 -3.19 4.91
N LYS A 92 2.18 -3.72 5.79
CA LYS A 92 3.32 -3.02 6.39
C LYS A 92 4.59 -3.71 5.90
N TYR A 93 5.32 -3.03 5.02
CA TYR A 93 6.65 -3.47 4.60
C TYR A 93 7.68 -3.06 5.65
N SER A 94 8.20 -4.03 6.38
CA SER A 94 9.18 -3.85 7.46
C SER A 94 10.63 -4.04 7.02
N GLY A 95 10.86 -4.50 5.79
CA GLY A 95 12.19 -4.56 5.17
C GLY A 95 12.76 -3.17 4.89
N THR A 96 13.91 -3.12 4.25
CA THR A 96 14.52 -1.89 3.76
C THR A 96 14.57 -1.91 2.24
N GLY A 97 13.75 -1.06 1.61
CA GLY A 97 13.76 -0.82 0.17
C GLY A 97 14.66 0.37 -0.15
N VAL A 98 15.64 0.18 -1.00
CA VAL A 98 16.56 1.23 -1.43
C VAL A 98 15.92 2.03 -2.56
N LEU A 99 15.87 3.36 -2.42
CA LEU A 99 15.33 4.26 -3.43
C LEU A 99 16.24 4.30 -4.66
N THR A 100 15.79 3.75 -5.78
CA THR A 100 16.55 3.68 -7.03
C THR A 100 16.20 4.77 -8.02
N PHE A 101 14.95 5.25 -7.99
CA PHE A 101 14.47 6.35 -8.81
C PHE A 101 13.32 7.10 -8.13
N GLN A 102 13.18 8.39 -8.39
CA GLN A 102 12.03 9.19 -7.97
C GLN A 102 11.72 10.31 -8.96
N GLN A 103 10.48 10.71 -9.00
CA GLN A 103 10.00 11.83 -9.82
C GLN A 103 8.89 12.61 -9.12
N THR A 104 8.73 13.88 -9.50
CA THR A 104 7.71 14.76 -8.92
C THR A 104 6.30 14.43 -9.43
N PHE A 105 6.19 13.83 -10.62
CA PHE A 105 4.92 13.36 -11.15
C PHE A 105 4.33 12.32 -10.21
N ARG A 106 3.14 12.58 -9.65
CA ARG A 106 2.46 11.75 -8.67
C ARG A 106 3.32 11.38 -7.45
N ASN A 107 4.38 12.15 -7.16
CA ASN A 107 5.35 11.89 -6.08
C ASN A 107 5.88 10.44 -6.09
N GLN A 108 6.11 9.90 -7.29
CA GLN A 108 6.48 8.50 -7.49
C GLN A 108 7.90 8.20 -7.01
N LYS A 109 8.06 7.05 -6.40
CA LYS A 109 9.34 6.51 -5.92
C LYS A 109 9.44 5.02 -6.28
N PHE A 110 10.57 4.60 -6.80
CA PHE A 110 10.89 3.20 -7.05
C PHE A 110 11.85 2.74 -5.97
N ILE A 111 11.48 1.70 -5.26
CA ILE A 111 12.33 1.09 -4.23
C ILE A 111 12.61 -0.37 -4.58
N GLN A 112 13.81 -0.82 -4.24
CA GLN A 112 14.29 -2.17 -4.51
C GLN A 112 14.94 -2.76 -3.28
N ASP A 113 14.68 -4.05 -3.01
CA ASP A 113 15.44 -4.85 -2.07
C ASP A 113 16.13 -6.01 -2.82
N ASN A 114 16.65 -7.01 -2.10
CA ASN A 114 17.31 -8.17 -2.71
C ASN A 114 16.34 -9.19 -3.31
N THR A 115 15.06 -8.96 -3.27
CA THR A 115 14.03 -9.90 -3.73
C THR A 115 13.23 -9.39 -4.93
N ALA A 116 13.00 -8.09 -5.01
CA ALA A 116 12.22 -7.44 -6.07
C ALA A 116 12.29 -5.91 -5.97
N ALA A 117 11.61 -5.23 -6.87
CA ALA A 117 11.34 -3.79 -6.77
C ALA A 117 9.83 -3.49 -6.88
N ILE A 118 9.42 -2.31 -6.42
CA ILE A 118 8.04 -1.84 -6.49
C ILE A 118 7.98 -0.32 -6.67
N LEU A 119 6.97 0.12 -7.43
CA LEU A 119 6.61 1.53 -7.51
C LEU A 119 5.75 1.93 -6.30
N ILE A 120 6.15 2.96 -5.59
CA ILE A 120 5.29 3.71 -4.66
C ILE A 120 4.63 4.84 -5.45
N ASP A 121 3.31 4.75 -5.66
CA ASP A 121 2.51 5.78 -6.33
C ASP A 121 1.78 6.63 -5.29
N ASP A 122 2.39 7.75 -4.93
CA ASP A 122 1.90 8.65 -3.88
C ASP A 122 1.12 9.84 -4.43
N LEU A 123 0.11 9.57 -5.26
CA LEU A 123 -0.76 10.60 -5.85
C LEU A 123 -1.33 11.58 -4.81
N ASN A 124 -1.58 11.11 -3.59
CA ASN A 124 -2.20 11.90 -2.52
C ASN A 124 -1.18 12.66 -1.65
N GLY A 125 0.13 12.58 -1.96
CA GLY A 125 1.18 13.28 -1.22
C GLY A 125 1.26 12.87 0.26
N LYS A 126 1.08 11.60 0.56
CA LYS A 126 1.16 11.08 1.94
C LYS A 126 2.59 11.08 2.45
N ILE A 127 3.57 10.85 1.56
CA ILE A 127 4.99 10.86 1.90
C ILE A 127 5.49 12.31 1.77
N THR A 128 5.72 12.94 2.91
CA THR A 128 6.23 14.31 3.01
C THR A 128 7.72 14.35 3.31
N THR A 129 8.28 13.23 3.77
CA THR A 129 9.72 13.06 3.97
C THR A 129 10.45 13.13 2.63
N THR A 130 11.55 13.92 2.60
CA THR A 130 12.44 13.99 1.44
C THR A 130 13.51 12.93 1.55
N TYR A 131 13.70 12.18 0.45
CA TYR A 131 14.73 11.16 0.33
C TYR A 131 15.69 11.49 -0.80
N ASN A 132 16.93 11.06 -0.67
CA ASN A 132 17.92 11.04 -1.74
C ASN A 132 17.97 9.68 -2.40
N LEU A 133 18.47 9.60 -3.63
CA LEU A 133 18.76 8.32 -4.27
C LEU A 133 19.69 7.50 -3.37
N TYR A 134 19.40 6.20 -3.29
CA TYR A 134 20.10 5.22 -2.45
C TYR A 134 19.87 5.37 -0.95
N ASP A 135 18.87 6.15 -0.52
CA ASP A 135 18.33 6.06 0.84
C ASP A 135 17.52 4.77 1.00
N GLY A 136 17.65 4.14 2.17
CA GLY A 136 16.83 2.99 2.55
C GLY A 136 15.57 3.43 3.27
N ILE A 137 14.42 2.99 2.79
CA ILE A 137 13.10 3.31 3.33
C ILE A 137 12.49 2.03 3.90
N SER A 138 11.93 2.12 5.10
CA SER A 138 11.32 1.00 5.82
C SER A 138 9.99 1.43 6.45
N ASN A 139 9.26 0.48 7.05
CA ASN A 139 7.99 0.73 7.72
C ASN A 139 6.92 1.39 6.81
N ILE A 140 6.94 1.08 5.54
CA ILE A 140 6.00 1.62 4.56
C ILE A 140 4.66 0.90 4.74
N ILE A 141 3.61 1.65 5.04
CA ILE A 141 2.25 1.12 5.15
C ILE A 141 1.42 1.62 3.98
N GLY A 142 0.73 0.71 3.31
CA GLY A 142 -0.11 1.04 2.17
C GLY A 142 -0.88 -0.15 1.63
N THR A 143 -1.60 0.09 0.54
CA THR A 143 -2.29 -0.97 -0.22
C THR A 143 -1.54 -1.25 -1.50
N VAL A 144 -1.49 -2.52 -1.91
CA VAL A 144 -0.98 -2.90 -3.23
C VAL A 144 -2.11 -2.97 -4.25
N ASN A 145 -1.82 -2.54 -5.46
CA ASN A 145 -2.74 -2.59 -6.59
C ASN A 145 -1.93 -2.78 -7.87
N GLU A 146 -2.55 -3.38 -8.88
CA GLU A 146 -1.98 -3.45 -10.21
C GLU A 146 -2.57 -2.33 -11.08
N TYR A 147 -1.74 -1.62 -11.82
CA TYR A 147 -2.16 -0.63 -12.79
C TYR A 147 -1.31 -0.72 -14.06
N GLY A 148 -1.95 -1.00 -15.20
CA GLY A 148 -1.27 -1.14 -16.48
C GLY A 148 -0.24 -2.29 -16.52
N GLY A 149 -0.48 -3.37 -15.78
CA GLY A 149 0.44 -4.51 -15.67
C GLY A 149 1.58 -4.30 -14.67
N MET A 150 1.60 -3.18 -13.95
CA MET A 150 2.65 -2.87 -12.97
C MET A 150 2.09 -2.89 -11.53
N MET A 151 2.74 -3.63 -10.65
CA MET A 151 2.42 -3.63 -9.24
C MET A 151 2.87 -2.34 -8.57
N GLN A 152 1.95 -1.71 -7.83
CA GLN A 152 2.17 -0.43 -7.16
C GLN A 152 1.74 -0.50 -5.71
N LEU A 153 2.45 0.23 -4.86
CA LEU A 153 2.04 0.50 -3.49
C LEU A 153 1.50 1.93 -3.39
N THR A 154 0.26 2.08 -2.93
CA THR A 154 -0.32 3.37 -2.57
C THR A 154 -0.13 3.58 -1.07
N PRO A 155 0.69 4.56 -0.64
CA PRO A 155 1.01 4.74 0.77
C PRO A 155 -0.19 5.26 1.57
N TYR A 156 -0.33 4.76 2.80
CA TYR A 156 -1.32 5.22 3.77
C TYR A 156 -0.84 6.45 4.54
N SER A 157 0.44 6.47 4.89
CA SER A 157 1.08 7.54 5.67
C SER A 157 2.55 7.69 5.29
N ASP A 158 3.18 8.76 5.78
CA ASP A 158 4.62 8.96 5.66
C ASP A 158 5.36 7.89 6.48
N PRO A 159 6.31 7.14 5.88
CA PRO A 159 7.11 6.16 6.62
C PRO A 159 8.17 6.78 7.53
N GLY A 160 8.38 8.12 7.45
CA GLY A 160 9.39 8.84 8.22
C GLY A 160 10.78 8.84 7.58
N PRO A 161 11.82 9.23 8.33
CA PRO A 161 13.16 9.42 7.78
C PRO A 161 13.77 8.10 7.28
N ALA A 162 14.73 8.23 6.35
CA ALA A 162 15.52 7.10 5.86
C ALA A 162 16.17 6.33 7.02
N VAL A 163 16.12 5.01 6.96
CA VAL A 163 16.74 4.12 7.96
C VAL A 163 18.21 3.85 7.66
N SER A 164 18.65 4.11 6.43
CA SER A 164 20.04 4.05 5.97
C SER A 164 20.23 4.99 4.78
N THR A 165 21.48 5.39 4.51
CA THR A 165 21.83 6.28 3.40
C THR A 165 23.03 5.74 2.65
N GLY A 166 23.19 6.14 1.37
CA GLY A 166 24.31 5.73 0.55
C GLY A 166 24.38 4.21 0.30
N ASN A 167 23.23 3.55 0.28
CA ASN A 167 23.16 2.12 -0.04
C ASN A 167 23.65 1.88 -1.48
N VAL A 168 24.15 0.69 -1.74
CA VAL A 168 24.64 0.31 -3.07
C VAL A 168 23.69 -0.73 -3.66
N ILE A 169 23.14 -0.42 -4.83
CA ILE A 169 22.44 -1.38 -5.69
C ILE A 169 23.39 -1.69 -6.85
N ILE A 170 23.69 -2.95 -7.06
CA ILE A 170 24.43 -3.42 -8.23
C ILE A 170 23.39 -3.91 -9.23
N PRO A 171 23.07 -3.13 -10.29
CA PRO A 171 22.06 -3.54 -11.24
C PRO A 171 22.54 -4.79 -12.00
N PRO A 172 21.68 -5.81 -12.20
CA PRO A 172 22.02 -6.95 -13.02
C PRO A 172 22.31 -6.51 -14.46
N GLU A 173 23.37 -7.05 -15.05
CA GLU A 173 23.69 -6.84 -16.46
C GLU A 173 22.91 -7.84 -17.30
N ILE A 174 21.96 -7.37 -18.09
CA ILE A 174 21.08 -8.19 -18.90
C ILE A 174 21.12 -7.76 -20.37
N SER A 175 20.79 -8.66 -21.26
CA SER A 175 20.58 -8.32 -22.68
C SER A 175 19.19 -7.71 -22.90
N LEU A 176 19.01 -6.99 -24.01
CA LEU A 176 17.70 -6.48 -24.40
C LEU A 176 16.68 -7.64 -24.60
N ASN A 177 17.13 -8.77 -25.16
CA ASN A 177 16.28 -9.93 -25.34
C ASN A 177 15.84 -10.54 -24.01
N GLU A 178 16.74 -10.61 -23.02
CA GLU A 178 16.42 -11.05 -21.67
C GLU A 178 15.37 -10.13 -21.03
N LEU A 179 15.58 -8.81 -21.11
CA LEU A 179 14.61 -7.84 -20.58
C LEU A 179 13.22 -7.99 -21.20
N VAL A 180 13.14 -8.16 -22.52
CA VAL A 180 11.86 -8.29 -23.24
C VAL A 180 11.18 -9.63 -22.94
N THR A 181 11.95 -10.71 -22.82
CA THR A 181 11.40 -12.05 -22.58
C THR A 181 10.93 -12.26 -21.15
N ASN A 182 11.64 -11.68 -20.18
CA ASN A 182 11.42 -11.87 -18.74
C ASN A 182 11.07 -10.52 -18.04
N PHE A 183 10.35 -9.64 -18.73
CA PHE A 183 10.02 -8.30 -18.26
C PHE A 183 9.46 -8.28 -16.84
N GLU A 184 8.55 -9.18 -16.51
CA GLU A 184 7.91 -9.27 -15.20
C GLU A 184 8.92 -9.49 -14.05
N GLN A 185 10.02 -10.19 -14.33
CA GLN A 185 11.08 -10.42 -13.34
C GLN A 185 11.80 -9.12 -12.96
N TYR A 186 11.93 -8.20 -13.93
CA TYR A 186 12.66 -6.95 -13.80
C TYR A 186 11.77 -5.73 -13.59
N GLU A 187 10.48 -5.95 -13.39
CA GLU A 187 9.52 -4.87 -13.19
C GLU A 187 9.93 -3.96 -12.03
N SER A 188 10.02 -2.67 -12.31
CA SER A 188 10.44 -1.62 -11.35
C SER A 188 11.89 -1.70 -10.86
N GLU A 189 12.68 -2.69 -11.31
CA GLU A 189 14.09 -2.83 -10.91
C GLU A 189 15.03 -1.89 -11.68
N LEU A 190 16.08 -1.50 -11.02
CA LEU A 190 17.24 -0.87 -11.65
C LEU A 190 18.06 -1.97 -12.34
N VAL A 191 18.09 -1.96 -13.67
CA VAL A 191 18.84 -2.92 -14.49
C VAL A 191 19.84 -2.21 -15.39
N LYS A 192 20.90 -2.91 -15.79
CA LYS A 192 21.88 -2.45 -16.78
C LYS A 192 21.73 -3.29 -18.05
N VAL A 193 21.21 -2.66 -19.11
CA VAL A 193 21.06 -3.35 -20.41
C VAL A 193 22.33 -3.20 -21.22
N MET A 194 22.93 -4.34 -21.59
CA MET A 194 24.18 -4.39 -22.33
C MET A 194 23.95 -4.50 -23.84
N GLY A 195 24.87 -3.92 -24.60
CA GLY A 195 24.87 -4.05 -26.06
C GLY A 195 23.82 -3.18 -26.76
N VAL A 196 23.36 -2.09 -26.15
CA VAL A 196 22.37 -1.16 -26.75
C VAL A 196 22.93 0.27 -26.85
N TYR A 197 22.51 1.02 -27.87
CA TYR A 197 22.78 2.44 -27.99
C TYR A 197 21.53 3.18 -28.46
N PHE A 198 21.47 4.49 -28.21
CA PHE A 198 20.37 5.31 -28.72
C PHE A 198 20.59 5.63 -30.20
N ASP A 199 19.62 5.30 -31.04
CA ASP A 199 19.52 5.83 -32.37
C ASP A 199 18.59 7.04 -32.33
N THR A 200 19.11 8.20 -32.78
CA THR A 200 18.37 9.47 -32.84
C THR A 200 17.84 9.79 -34.23
N ALA A 201 17.84 8.82 -35.17
CA ALA A 201 17.23 9.02 -36.46
C ALA A 201 15.73 9.31 -36.30
N ASP A 202 15.26 10.34 -36.98
CA ASP A 202 13.84 10.73 -37.05
C ASP A 202 13.16 11.16 -35.73
N ASN A 203 13.92 11.68 -34.75
CA ASN A 203 13.41 12.04 -33.40
C ASN A 203 12.77 10.86 -32.64
N VAL A 204 12.98 9.64 -33.08
CA VAL A 204 12.59 8.41 -32.39
C VAL A 204 13.81 7.88 -31.66
N ILE A 205 13.69 7.70 -30.34
CA ILE A 205 14.72 7.03 -29.57
C ILE A 205 14.51 5.52 -29.75
N THR A 206 15.35 4.88 -30.56
CA THR A 206 15.37 3.43 -30.68
C THR A 206 16.61 2.87 -29.99
N PHE A 207 16.45 1.75 -29.30
CA PHE A 207 17.53 1.05 -28.64
C PHE A 207 18.11 0.01 -29.60
N THR A 208 19.35 0.19 -30.01
CA THR A 208 20.11 -0.79 -30.77
C THR A 208 21.50 -0.95 -30.15
N ASN A 209 21.99 -2.14 -30.08
CA ASN A 209 23.29 -2.57 -29.53
C ASN A 209 24.28 -1.47 -29.02
N GLY A 210 24.26 -1.14 -27.76
CA GLY A 210 25.12 -0.20 -27.00
C GLY A 210 24.99 -0.48 -25.50
N THR A 211 25.47 0.39 -24.63
CA THR A 211 25.29 0.25 -23.17
C THR A 211 24.50 1.43 -22.65
N LEU A 212 23.40 1.15 -21.96
CA LEU A 212 22.62 2.15 -21.20
C LEU A 212 22.87 1.97 -19.70
N TYR A 213 23.00 3.09 -19.01
CA TYR A 213 23.07 3.16 -17.56
C TYR A 213 21.83 3.84 -17.02
#